data_60eb244752c7d3d677e33b774fc6bc18
#
_entry.id   60eb244752c7d3d677e33b774fc6bc18
#
_cell.length_a   1.000
_cell.length_b   1.000
_cell.length_c   1.000
_cell.angle_alpha   90.00
_cell.angle_beta   90.00
_cell.angle_gamma   90.00
#
_symmetry.space_group_name_H-M   'P 1'
#
loop_
_entity.id
_entity.type
_entity.pdbx_description
1 polymer ?
#
loop_
_entity_poly.entity_id
_entity_poly.type
_entity_poly.pdbx_seq_one_letter_code
_entity_poly.pdbx_strand_id
1 'polypeptide(L)'
;MKDLRKRGGVPFGYRIENGKAVVNEEAAEKLKDFFNLFLAGSSMAAAARDAGLSCHHTTLPFLMKRKAYVGTEFYPAIITTDFQQKLISEWEKRKGEGPRTPNVRAVRFVKINTEFNAPESEPPHTTPESYIMALYEQIRVKEQQ
;
A
#
# COMPACT_ATOMS: atom_id res chain seq x y z
N MET A 1 19.82 21.40 -5.62
CA MET A 1 18.87 21.13 -4.50
C MET A 1 17.48 20.97 -5.07
N LYS A 2 16.94 19.75 -5.06
CA LYS A 2 15.57 19.51 -5.53
C LYS A 2 14.62 20.00 -4.45
N ASP A 3 13.96 21.10 -4.75
CA ASP A 3 12.87 21.66 -3.97
C ASP A 3 11.74 20.61 -3.94
N LEU A 4 11.67 19.87 -2.87
CA LEU A 4 10.56 18.95 -2.61
C LEU A 4 9.33 19.84 -2.41
N ARG A 5 8.61 20.09 -3.49
CA ARG A 5 7.31 20.74 -3.45
C ARG A 5 6.46 20.03 -2.42
N LYS A 6 6.39 20.64 -1.22
CA LYS A 6 5.44 20.24 -0.19
C LYS A 6 4.07 20.27 -0.86
N ARG A 7 3.47 19.12 -1.07
CA ARG A 7 2.06 19.06 -1.48
C ARG A 7 1.27 19.62 -0.31
N GLY A 8 1.04 20.93 -0.35
CA GLY A 8 0.42 21.71 0.71
C GLY A 8 -1.11 21.56 0.70
N GLY A 9 -1.59 20.34 0.97
CA GLY A 9 -2.99 20.17 1.31
C GLY A 9 -3.22 20.57 2.78
N VAL A 10 -4.38 21.14 3.08
CA VAL A 10 -4.81 21.39 4.46
C VAL A 10 -4.82 20.07 5.22
N PRO A 11 -4.19 19.96 6.41
CA PRO A 11 -4.24 18.74 7.19
C PRO A 11 -5.67 18.38 7.57
N PHE A 12 -6.00 17.08 7.62
CA PHE A 12 -7.30 16.62 8.10
C PHE A 12 -7.54 17.15 9.52
N GLY A 13 -8.74 17.58 9.84
CA GLY A 13 -9.07 18.25 11.10
C GLY A 13 -9.00 19.76 11.05
N TYR A 14 -8.54 20.34 9.94
CA TYR A 14 -8.51 21.79 9.76
C TYR A 14 -9.23 22.23 8.49
N ARG A 15 -9.68 23.46 8.50
CA ARG A 15 -10.15 24.21 7.33
C ARG A 15 -9.47 25.57 7.31
N ILE A 16 -9.42 26.21 6.16
CA ILE A 16 -8.86 27.55 6.02
C ILE A 16 -10.01 28.53 5.84
N GLU A 17 -10.10 29.49 6.74
CA GLU A 17 -11.06 30.59 6.69
C GLU A 17 -10.30 31.92 6.76
N ASN A 18 -10.58 32.81 5.82
CA ASN A 18 -9.93 34.12 5.74
C ASN A 18 -8.39 34.09 5.86
N GLY A 19 -7.78 33.07 5.25
CA GLY A 19 -6.32 32.89 5.27
C GLY A 19 -5.73 32.34 6.58
N LYS A 20 -6.57 31.97 7.55
CA LYS A 20 -6.18 31.37 8.83
C LYS A 20 -6.65 29.93 8.91
N ALA A 21 -5.84 29.08 9.56
CA ALA A 21 -6.25 27.72 9.85
C ALA A 21 -7.19 27.71 11.06
N VAL A 22 -8.37 27.11 10.86
CA VAL A 22 -9.39 26.92 11.90
C VAL A 22 -9.62 25.42 12.07
N VAL A 23 -9.86 24.98 13.31
CA VAL A 23 -10.21 23.58 13.59
C VAL A 23 -11.59 23.29 13.02
N ASN A 24 -11.70 22.21 12.25
CA ASN A 24 -12.98 21.63 11.88
C ASN A 24 -13.37 20.65 12.99
N GLU A 25 -14.31 21.00 13.83
CA GLU A 25 -14.68 20.25 15.04
C GLU A 25 -15.06 18.80 14.71
N GLU A 26 -15.92 18.58 13.71
CA GLU A 26 -16.33 17.23 13.29
C GLU A 26 -15.15 16.37 12.86
N ALA A 27 -14.26 16.92 12.05
CA ALA A 27 -13.08 16.20 11.57
C ALA A 27 -12.04 16.00 12.70
N ALA A 28 -11.94 16.95 13.62
CA ALA A 28 -11.05 16.85 14.78
C ALA A 28 -11.54 15.81 15.80
N GLU A 29 -12.84 15.67 15.99
CA GLU A 29 -13.42 14.62 16.83
C GLU A 29 -13.11 13.22 16.25
N LYS A 30 -13.39 13.00 14.96
CA LYS A 30 -13.02 11.74 14.28
C LYS A 30 -11.53 11.42 14.43
N LEU A 31 -10.68 12.42 14.38
CA LEU A 31 -9.24 12.25 14.55
C LEU A 31 -8.88 11.85 16.00
N LYS A 32 -9.51 12.48 16.99
CA LYS A 32 -9.32 12.13 18.42
C LYS A 32 -9.83 10.73 18.71
N ASP A 33 -10.97 10.34 18.18
CA ASP A 33 -11.54 9.00 18.32
C ASP A 33 -10.61 7.95 17.74
N PHE A 34 -10.08 8.20 16.55
CA PHE A 34 -9.07 7.33 15.95
C PHE A 34 -7.86 7.12 16.87
N PHE A 35 -7.33 8.21 17.43
CA PHE A 35 -6.18 8.14 18.33
C PHE A 35 -6.50 7.39 19.62
N ASN A 36 -7.65 7.62 20.22
CA ASN A 36 -8.10 6.95 21.43
C ASN A 36 -8.32 5.44 21.20
N LEU A 37 -8.99 5.06 20.12
CA LEU A 37 -9.20 3.66 19.75
C LEU A 37 -7.88 2.94 19.48
N PHE A 38 -6.93 3.63 18.84
CA PHE A 38 -5.58 3.08 18.64
C PHE A 38 -4.86 2.85 19.96
N LEU A 39 -4.87 3.80 20.91
CA LEU A 39 -4.29 3.63 22.24
C LEU A 39 -4.99 2.55 23.07
N ALA A 40 -6.30 2.37 22.89
CA ALA A 40 -7.09 1.32 23.54
C ALA A 40 -6.76 -0.10 23.04
N GLY A 41 -5.90 -0.25 22.03
CA GLY A 41 -5.44 -1.56 21.56
C GLY A 41 -5.96 -1.96 20.17
N SER A 42 -6.85 -1.19 19.56
CA SER A 42 -7.36 -1.48 18.23
C SER A 42 -6.25 -1.43 17.19
N SER A 43 -6.38 -2.25 16.13
CA SER A 43 -5.47 -2.11 14.98
C SER A 43 -5.68 -0.76 14.30
N MET A 44 -4.66 -0.23 13.68
CA MET A 44 -4.72 1.08 13.00
C MET A 44 -5.84 1.16 11.97
N ALA A 45 -6.07 0.08 11.22
CA ALA A 45 -7.12 0.02 10.22
C ALA A 45 -8.53 -0.07 10.85
N ALA A 46 -8.68 -0.83 11.95
CA ALA A 46 -9.94 -0.92 12.68
C ALA A 46 -10.28 0.43 13.34
N ALA A 47 -9.34 1.02 14.06
CA ALA A 47 -9.50 2.32 14.69
C ALA A 47 -9.91 3.42 13.70
N ALA A 48 -9.30 3.45 12.51
CA ALA A 48 -9.65 4.41 11.47
C ALA A 48 -11.07 4.21 10.92
N ARG A 49 -11.48 2.97 10.71
CA ARG A 49 -12.83 2.63 10.24
C ARG A 49 -13.89 2.99 11.29
N ASP A 50 -13.64 2.63 12.55
CA ASP A 50 -14.57 2.84 13.66
C ASP A 50 -14.71 4.34 13.98
N ALA A 51 -13.64 5.12 13.79
CA ALA A 51 -13.67 6.58 13.87
C ALA A 51 -14.24 7.26 12.61
N GLY A 52 -14.65 6.52 11.59
CA GLY A 52 -15.18 7.07 10.35
C GLY A 52 -14.16 7.81 9.48
N LEU A 53 -12.87 7.45 9.58
CA LEU A 53 -11.82 8.02 8.75
C LEU A 53 -11.71 7.24 7.43
N SER A 54 -12.08 7.91 6.34
CA SER A 54 -11.90 7.37 4.97
C SER A 54 -10.53 7.75 4.42
N CYS A 55 -9.48 7.07 4.88
CA CYS A 55 -8.13 7.30 4.37
C CYS A 55 -7.36 5.98 4.19
N HIS A 56 -6.40 6.01 3.27
CA HIS A 56 -5.58 4.83 3.00
C HIS A 56 -4.69 4.49 4.21
N HIS A 57 -4.51 3.19 4.48
CA HIS A 57 -3.74 2.70 5.66
C HIS A 57 -2.32 3.26 5.74
N THR A 58 -1.68 3.57 4.61
CA THR A 58 -0.34 4.18 4.58
C THR A 58 -0.33 5.61 5.10
N THR A 59 -1.47 6.32 5.08
CA THR A 59 -1.60 7.71 5.54
C THR A 59 -1.72 7.79 7.06
N LEU A 60 -2.25 6.76 7.71
CA LEU A 60 -2.54 6.77 9.15
C LEU A 60 -1.31 7.03 10.05
N PRO A 61 -0.13 6.43 9.80
CA PRO A 61 1.08 6.75 10.58
C PRO A 61 1.53 8.21 10.43
N PHE A 62 1.30 8.81 9.25
CA PHE A 62 1.63 10.21 9.02
C PHE A 62 0.69 11.15 9.76
N LEU A 63 -0.58 10.77 9.95
CA LEU A 63 -1.50 11.55 10.79
C LEU A 63 -0.98 11.63 12.24
N MET A 64 -0.56 10.51 12.83
CA MET A 64 -0.04 10.50 14.20
C MET A 64 1.22 11.36 14.39
N LYS A 65 2.09 11.41 13.39
CA LYS A 65 3.38 12.13 13.44
C LYS A 65 3.30 13.60 13.01
N ARG A 66 2.13 14.07 12.56
CA ARG A 66 2.00 15.41 11.98
C ARG A 66 2.09 16.48 13.07
N LYS A 67 3.10 17.34 12.98
CA LYS A 67 3.33 18.44 13.93
C LYS A 67 2.19 19.46 14.00
N ALA A 68 1.41 19.61 12.93
CA ALA A 68 0.28 20.51 12.89
C ALA A 68 -0.75 20.23 14.00
N TYR A 69 -0.91 18.98 14.43
CA TYR A 69 -1.91 18.62 15.46
C TYR A 69 -1.52 19.01 16.87
N VAL A 70 -0.24 19.18 17.15
CA VAL A 70 0.26 19.68 18.44
C VAL A 70 0.19 21.21 18.54
N GLY A 71 -0.05 21.85 17.42
CA GLY A 71 -0.05 23.29 17.27
C GLY A 71 1.25 23.79 16.65
N THR A 72 1.09 24.73 15.75
CA THR A 72 2.16 25.50 15.12
C THR A 72 1.70 26.96 15.07
N GLU A 73 2.56 27.85 14.66
CA GLU A 73 2.22 29.26 14.49
C GLU A 73 0.96 29.47 13.61
N PHE A 74 0.76 28.57 12.63
CA PHE A 74 -0.36 28.67 11.69
C PHE A 74 -1.55 27.77 12.06
N TYR A 75 -1.30 26.57 12.64
CA TYR A 75 -2.34 25.59 12.98
C TYR A 75 -2.58 25.55 14.48
N PRO A 76 -3.82 25.78 14.97
CA PRO A 76 -4.14 25.62 16.39
C PRO A 76 -4.00 24.16 16.83
N ALA A 77 -3.67 23.91 18.11
CA ALA A 77 -3.49 22.56 18.62
C ALA A 77 -4.83 21.81 18.71
N ILE A 78 -4.84 20.55 18.25
CA ILE A 78 -5.96 19.61 18.43
C ILE A 78 -5.65 18.61 19.54
N ILE A 79 -4.37 18.22 19.70
CA ILE A 79 -3.88 17.28 20.71
C ILE A 79 -2.66 17.90 21.45
N THR A 80 -2.35 17.37 22.62
CA THR A 80 -1.16 17.78 23.38
C THR A 80 0.09 17.05 22.89
N THR A 81 1.26 17.62 23.14
CA THR A 81 2.56 16.99 22.81
C THR A 81 2.72 15.64 23.48
N ASP A 82 2.36 15.54 24.76
CA ASP A 82 2.46 14.30 25.54
C ASP A 82 1.57 13.19 24.97
N PHE A 83 0.38 13.56 24.51
CA PHE A 83 -0.53 12.62 23.87
C PHE A 83 0.05 12.11 22.55
N GLN A 84 0.63 13.00 21.74
CA GLN A 84 1.29 12.61 20.49
C GLN A 84 2.48 11.67 20.75
N GLN A 85 3.29 11.94 21.78
CA GLN A 85 4.40 11.08 22.14
C GLN A 85 3.94 9.67 22.54
N LYS A 86 2.86 9.57 23.31
CA LYS A 86 2.24 8.28 23.65
C LYS A 86 1.80 7.51 22.41
N LEU A 87 1.16 8.19 21.44
CA LEU A 87 0.76 7.58 20.17
C LEU A 87 1.96 7.04 19.38
N ILE A 88 3.03 7.83 19.28
CA ILE A 88 4.24 7.45 18.55
C ILE A 88 4.93 6.25 19.24
N SER A 89 5.06 6.28 20.56
CA SER A 89 5.70 5.19 21.30
C SER A 89 4.91 3.88 21.18
N GLU A 90 3.58 3.95 21.26
CA GLU A 90 2.73 2.78 21.08
C GLU A 90 2.79 2.24 19.64
N TRP A 91 2.84 3.12 18.66
CA TRP A 91 3.01 2.73 17.27
C TRP A 91 4.36 2.03 17.02
N GLU A 92 5.43 2.55 17.62
CA GLU A 92 6.79 1.97 17.53
C GLU A 92 6.85 0.59 18.18
N LYS A 93 6.25 0.41 19.35
CA LYS A 93 6.13 -0.91 19.98
C LYS A 93 5.44 -1.94 19.08
N ARG A 94 4.33 -1.54 18.45
CA ARG A 94 3.56 -2.44 17.57
C ARG A 94 4.22 -2.69 16.22
N LYS A 95 5.09 -1.80 15.77
CA LYS A 95 5.83 -1.96 14.52
C LYS A 95 6.78 -3.15 14.56
N GLY A 96 7.23 -3.57 15.75
CA GLY A 96 8.23 -4.61 15.95
C GLY A 96 9.65 -4.16 15.57
N GLU A 97 10.62 -4.76 16.23
CA GLU A 97 12.03 -4.59 15.91
C GLU A 97 12.40 -5.53 14.75
N GLY A 98 12.78 -4.96 13.65
CA GLY A 98 13.37 -5.71 12.54
C GLY A 98 12.93 -5.26 11.15
N PRO A 99 13.77 -5.47 10.15
CA PRO A 99 13.37 -5.29 8.76
C PRO A 99 12.21 -6.26 8.48
N ARG A 100 11.13 -5.75 7.90
CA ARG A 100 10.09 -6.63 7.37
C ARG A 100 10.77 -7.56 6.37
N THR A 101 10.89 -8.82 6.72
CA THR A 101 11.28 -9.80 5.72
C THR A 101 10.32 -9.64 4.55
N PRO A 102 10.82 -9.32 3.34
CA PRO A 102 9.94 -9.26 2.19
C PRO A 102 9.21 -10.60 2.13
N ASN A 103 7.89 -10.55 2.04
CA ASN A 103 7.10 -11.76 1.81
C ASN A 103 7.42 -12.20 0.38
N VAL A 104 8.57 -12.85 0.24
CA VAL A 104 9.00 -13.43 -1.04
C VAL A 104 8.03 -14.58 -1.27
N ARG A 105 6.98 -14.31 -2.04
CA ARG A 105 6.18 -15.40 -2.58
C ARG A 105 7.16 -16.33 -3.28
N ALA A 106 7.22 -17.56 -2.81
CA ALA A 106 8.00 -18.58 -3.49
C ALA A 106 7.63 -18.53 -4.97
N VAL A 107 8.60 -18.16 -5.80
CA VAL A 107 8.40 -18.15 -7.25
C VAL A 107 8.16 -19.60 -7.61
N ARG A 108 6.93 -19.95 -7.97
CA ARG A 108 6.64 -21.26 -8.54
C ARG A 108 7.28 -21.26 -9.91
N PHE A 109 8.43 -21.87 -10.01
CA PHE A 109 9.00 -22.22 -11.31
C PHE A 109 8.07 -23.24 -11.95
N VAL A 110 7.33 -22.82 -12.95
CA VAL A 110 6.62 -23.75 -13.82
C VAL A 110 7.67 -24.40 -14.67
N LYS A 111 7.86 -25.71 -14.50
CA LYS A 111 8.76 -26.47 -15.36
C LYS A 111 8.15 -26.47 -16.77
N ILE A 112 8.70 -25.65 -17.65
CA ILE A 112 8.29 -25.60 -19.04
C ILE A 112 8.95 -26.80 -19.70
N ASN A 113 8.14 -27.64 -20.35
CA ASN A 113 8.70 -28.74 -21.13
C ASN A 113 9.34 -28.15 -22.38
N THR A 114 10.63 -28.38 -22.53
CA THR A 114 11.44 -27.94 -23.69
C THR A 114 11.84 -29.08 -24.60
N GLU A 115 11.44 -30.31 -24.27
CA GLU A 115 11.71 -31.47 -25.09
C GLU A 115 10.48 -31.84 -25.90
N PHE A 116 10.65 -31.87 -27.19
CA PHE A 116 9.60 -32.19 -28.17
C PHE A 116 10.06 -33.29 -29.08
N ASN A 117 9.15 -34.11 -29.57
CA ASN A 117 9.44 -35.07 -30.60
C ASN A 117 9.56 -34.36 -31.95
N ALA A 118 10.56 -34.74 -32.73
CA ALA A 118 10.62 -34.32 -34.13
C ALA A 118 9.52 -35.02 -34.95
N PRO A 119 8.99 -34.38 -36.00
CA PRO A 119 8.03 -35.03 -36.89
C PRO A 119 8.64 -36.28 -37.52
N GLU A 120 7.85 -37.33 -37.57
CA GLU A 120 8.30 -38.62 -38.11
C GLU A 120 8.44 -38.63 -39.64
N SER A 121 7.73 -37.74 -40.31
CA SER A 121 7.73 -37.60 -41.76
C SER A 121 7.47 -36.16 -42.19
N GLU A 122 8.04 -35.76 -43.32
CA GLU A 122 7.70 -34.48 -43.93
C GLU A 122 6.25 -34.51 -44.41
N PRO A 123 5.41 -33.57 -43.96
CA PRO A 123 4.04 -33.51 -44.40
C PRO A 123 3.97 -33.09 -45.87
N PRO A 124 3.00 -33.62 -46.64
CA PRO A 124 2.78 -33.19 -48.01
C PRO A 124 2.41 -31.69 -48.01
N HIS A 125 3.15 -30.88 -48.77
CA HIS A 125 2.95 -29.45 -48.81
C HIS A 125 2.63 -28.97 -50.24
N THR A 126 1.64 -28.10 -50.33
CA THR A 126 1.25 -27.45 -51.60
C THR A 126 1.63 -25.97 -51.55
N THR A 127 1.64 -25.38 -50.38
CA THR A 127 2.03 -23.99 -50.16
C THR A 127 2.92 -23.88 -48.92
N PRO A 128 3.81 -22.89 -48.80
CA PRO A 128 4.66 -22.71 -47.63
C PRO A 128 3.87 -22.61 -46.31
N GLU A 129 2.68 -21.98 -46.35
CA GLU A 129 1.84 -21.81 -45.18
C GLU A 129 1.22 -23.13 -44.72
N SER A 130 0.71 -23.96 -45.65
CA SER A 130 0.16 -25.27 -45.34
C SER A 130 1.25 -26.21 -44.80
N TYR A 131 2.47 -26.12 -45.31
CA TYR A 131 3.61 -26.88 -44.82
C TYR A 131 3.95 -26.55 -43.36
N ILE A 132 4.04 -25.25 -43.06
CA ILE A 132 4.33 -24.80 -41.71
C ILE A 132 3.23 -25.25 -40.71
N MET A 133 1.97 -25.10 -41.06
CA MET A 133 0.85 -25.57 -40.24
C MET A 133 0.91 -27.04 -39.96
N ALA A 134 1.17 -27.86 -41.00
CA ALA A 134 1.26 -29.30 -40.87
C ALA A 134 2.47 -29.72 -39.97
N LEU A 135 3.59 -29.00 -40.02
CA LEU A 135 4.71 -29.24 -39.13
C LEU A 135 4.34 -28.93 -37.67
N TYR A 136 3.64 -27.84 -37.43
CA TYR A 136 3.21 -27.48 -36.05
C TYR A 136 2.24 -28.51 -35.46
N GLU A 137 1.36 -29.09 -36.27
CA GLU A 137 0.43 -30.14 -35.82
C GLU A 137 1.14 -31.45 -35.42
N GLN A 138 2.32 -31.70 -35.95
CA GLN A 138 3.12 -32.88 -35.61
C GLN A 138 3.93 -32.72 -34.32
N ILE A 139 4.09 -31.51 -33.83
CA ILE A 139 4.83 -31.27 -32.57
C ILE A 139 4.08 -31.89 -31.39
N ARG A 140 4.73 -32.82 -30.72
CA ARG A 140 4.20 -33.45 -29.50
C ARG A 140 5.21 -33.26 -28.36
N VAL A 141 4.68 -32.96 -27.18
CA VAL A 141 5.51 -32.93 -25.97
C VAL A 141 5.90 -34.34 -25.58
N LYS A 142 7.17 -34.55 -25.27
CA LYS A 142 7.61 -35.82 -24.70
C LYS A 142 6.97 -36.03 -23.34
N GLU A 143 6.21 -37.10 -23.16
CA GLU A 143 5.72 -37.50 -21.86
C GLU A 143 6.91 -37.98 -21.03
N GLN A 144 7.10 -37.39 -19.87
CA GLN A 144 8.11 -37.84 -18.92
C GLN A 144 7.57 -39.08 -18.23
N GLN A 145 8.25 -40.22 -18.44
CA GLN A 145 8.05 -41.42 -17.64
C GLN A 145 8.62 -41.26 -16.25
#